data_85eecccfe786ab03d1fce020c5f1035a
#
_entry.id   85eecccfe786ab03d1fce020c5f1035a
#
_cell.length_a   1.000
_cell.length_b   1.000
_cell.length_c   1.000
_cell.angle_alpha   90.00
_cell.angle_beta   90.00
_cell.angle_gamma   90.00
#
_symmetry.space_group_name_H-M   'P 1'
#
loop_
_entity.id
_entity.type
_entity.pdbx_description
1 polymer ?
#
loop_
_entity_poly.entity_id
_entity_poly.type
_entity_poly.pdbx_seq_one_letter_code
_entity_poly.pdbx_strand_id
1 'polypeptide(L)'
;MCKELEKEDAVYMDALGLMFRLHTRDKLPEFLDRLKVLADCLTDQKMWYQKWLFDITTIWALSKVGNTSQAHVLLEGLKSRTCNLNNKKQQLMQRAIQLAGAVYEYGKGNNTKALEMLGPNFDVVDYKVMHVLAFMRYITAYLMEGNAEAVVTTCEKANVLNLHIYFKFA
;
A
#
# COMPACT_ATOMS: atom_id res chain seq x y z
N MET A 1 -22.17 9.96 -12.85
CA MET A 1 -21.89 9.46 -11.48
C MET A 1 -20.68 8.52 -11.42
N CYS A 2 -20.60 7.36 -12.11
CA CYS A 2 -19.40 6.50 -12.05
C CYS A 2 -18.10 7.13 -12.56
N LYS A 3 -18.13 7.91 -13.63
CA LYS A 3 -16.92 8.55 -14.20
C LYS A 3 -16.34 9.70 -13.37
N GLU A 4 -17.12 10.33 -12.53
CA GLU A 4 -16.65 11.37 -11.61
C GLU A 4 -15.93 10.75 -10.40
N LEU A 5 -16.48 9.69 -9.81
CA LEU A 5 -15.84 8.92 -8.74
C LEU A 5 -14.48 8.34 -9.19
N GLU A 6 -14.40 7.81 -10.42
CA GLU A 6 -13.13 7.29 -10.96
C GLU A 6 -12.04 8.38 -11.12
N LYS A 7 -12.43 9.63 -11.38
CA LYS A 7 -11.49 10.76 -11.44
C LYS A 7 -11.02 11.21 -10.05
N GLU A 8 -11.92 11.24 -9.08
CA GLU A 8 -11.57 11.57 -7.69
C GLU A 8 -10.62 10.53 -7.10
N ASP A 9 -10.89 9.25 -7.29
CA ASP A 9 -10.01 8.16 -6.86
C ASP A 9 -8.59 8.28 -7.42
N ALA A 10 -8.46 8.67 -8.70
CA ALA A 10 -7.16 8.83 -9.33
C ALA A 10 -6.35 9.96 -8.67
N VAL A 11 -6.99 11.09 -8.37
CA VAL A 11 -6.33 12.22 -7.69
C VAL A 11 -5.86 11.84 -6.29
N TYR A 12 -6.68 11.12 -5.52
CA TYR A 12 -6.30 10.64 -4.19
C TYR A 12 -5.16 9.61 -4.27
N MET A 13 -5.17 8.72 -5.25
CA MET A 13 -4.10 7.75 -5.49
C MET A 13 -2.76 8.42 -5.77
N ASP A 14 -2.75 9.44 -6.63
CA ASP A 14 -1.54 10.20 -6.97
C ASP A 14 -1.02 10.97 -5.75
N ALA A 15 -1.91 11.61 -4.99
CA ALA A 15 -1.58 12.30 -3.76
C ALA A 15 -0.98 11.35 -2.71
N LEU A 16 -1.61 10.19 -2.48
CA LEU A 16 -1.10 9.16 -1.56
C LEU A 16 0.25 8.64 -2.01
N GLY A 17 0.41 8.35 -3.31
CA GLY A 17 1.67 7.92 -3.89
C GLY A 17 2.79 8.95 -3.71
N LEU A 18 2.48 10.24 -3.84
CA LEU A 18 3.44 11.31 -3.57
C LEU A 18 3.83 11.36 -2.09
N MET A 19 2.85 11.35 -1.17
CA MET A 19 3.12 11.39 0.27
C MET A 19 3.92 10.18 0.73
N PHE A 20 3.66 8.99 0.17
CA PHE A 20 4.44 7.79 0.47
C PHE A 20 5.89 7.92 -0.02
N ARG A 21 6.12 8.46 -1.22
CA ARG A 21 7.48 8.75 -1.74
C ARG A 21 8.23 9.78 -0.89
N LEU A 22 7.54 10.80 -0.39
CA LEU A 22 8.13 11.78 0.53
C LEU A 22 8.50 11.11 1.86
N HIS A 23 7.65 10.20 2.35
CA HIS A 23 7.93 9.44 3.56
C HIS A 23 9.18 8.58 3.44
N THR A 24 9.34 7.86 2.34
CA THR A 24 10.50 6.98 2.11
C THR A 24 11.81 7.73 1.88
N ARG A 25 11.74 9.05 1.67
CA ARG A 25 12.89 9.95 1.53
C ARG A 25 13.10 10.85 2.75
N ASP A 26 12.46 10.55 3.86
CA ASP A 26 12.49 11.34 5.10
C ASP A 26 12.05 12.81 4.93
N LYS A 27 11.26 13.09 3.90
CA LYS A 27 10.73 14.44 3.61
C LYS A 27 9.27 14.62 4.05
N LEU A 28 8.62 13.59 4.54
CA LEU A 28 7.22 13.66 4.98
C LEU A 28 6.99 14.64 6.12
N PRO A 29 7.90 14.85 7.10
CA PRO A 29 7.65 15.79 8.19
C PRO A 29 7.27 17.20 7.71
N GLU A 30 7.83 17.67 6.60
CA GLU A 30 7.53 18.97 5.98
C GLU A 30 6.11 19.04 5.40
N PHE A 31 5.47 17.89 5.17
CA PHE A 31 4.15 17.76 4.52
C PHE A 31 3.12 17.03 5.38
N LEU A 32 3.42 16.81 6.67
CA LEU A 32 2.56 16.03 7.56
C LEU A 32 1.15 16.61 7.69
N ASP A 33 1.01 17.93 7.71
CA ASP A 33 -0.29 18.58 7.79
C ASP A 33 -1.13 18.34 6.53
N ARG A 34 -0.48 18.30 5.35
CA ARG A 34 -1.16 17.93 4.09
C ARG A 34 -1.60 16.47 4.10
N LEU A 35 -0.78 15.57 4.67
CA LEU A 35 -1.17 14.17 4.83
C LEU A 35 -2.36 14.03 5.77
N LYS A 36 -2.45 14.84 6.85
CA LYS A 36 -3.61 14.83 7.75
C LYS A 36 -4.90 15.22 7.01
N VAL A 37 -4.87 16.33 6.26
CA VAL A 37 -6.02 16.76 5.46
C VAL A 37 -6.44 15.68 4.46
N LEU A 38 -5.46 15.06 3.78
CA LEU A 38 -5.73 13.95 2.86
C LEU A 38 -6.35 12.76 3.59
N ALA A 39 -5.80 12.37 4.75
CA ALA A 39 -6.30 11.26 5.54
C ALA A 39 -7.74 11.49 6.04
N ASP A 40 -8.11 12.73 6.40
CA ASP A 40 -9.47 13.07 6.80
C ASP A 40 -10.47 12.84 5.66
N CYS A 41 -10.09 13.17 4.41
CA CYS A 41 -10.91 12.85 3.23
C CYS A 41 -11.07 11.34 3.02
N LEU A 42 -10.03 10.55 3.37
CA LEU A 42 -10.01 9.09 3.18
C LEU A 42 -10.81 8.32 4.25
N THR A 43 -11.37 8.99 5.23
CA THR A 43 -12.28 8.38 6.22
C THR A 43 -13.66 8.05 5.64
N ASP A 44 -14.02 8.59 4.47
CA ASP A 44 -15.27 8.25 3.79
C ASP A 44 -15.22 6.81 3.26
N GLN A 45 -15.97 5.92 3.92
CA GLN A 45 -16.02 4.50 3.59
C GLN A 45 -16.57 4.19 2.19
N LYS A 46 -17.21 5.16 1.51
CA LYS A 46 -17.66 5.00 0.13
C LYS A 46 -16.53 4.79 -0.85
N MET A 47 -15.34 5.26 -0.51
CA MET A 47 -14.13 5.12 -1.30
C MET A 47 -13.41 3.79 -1.07
N TRP A 48 -13.76 3.05 0.00
CA TRP A 48 -13.07 1.84 0.42
C TRP A 48 -13.49 0.62 -0.42
N TYR A 49 -12.59 -0.35 -0.51
CA TYR A 49 -12.80 -1.66 -1.14
C TYR A 49 -13.01 -1.63 -2.65
N GLN A 50 -12.66 -0.53 -3.32
CA GLN A 50 -12.75 -0.42 -4.76
C GLN A 50 -11.47 -0.89 -5.46
N LYS A 51 -10.31 -0.51 -4.92
CA LYS A 51 -8.99 -0.84 -5.48
C LYS A 51 -8.03 -1.19 -4.35
N TRP A 52 -7.48 -2.38 -4.39
CA TRP A 52 -6.55 -2.90 -3.37
C TRP A 52 -5.40 -1.95 -3.03
N LEU A 53 -4.82 -1.36 -4.07
CA LEU A 53 -3.71 -0.45 -3.92
C LEU A 53 -4.11 0.80 -3.14
N PHE A 54 -5.26 1.33 -3.47
CA PHE A 54 -5.83 2.49 -2.79
C PHE A 54 -6.09 2.18 -1.31
N ASP A 55 -6.70 1.03 -1.03
CA ASP A 55 -6.98 0.62 0.35
C ASP A 55 -5.70 0.46 1.17
N ILE A 56 -4.64 -0.16 0.63
CA ILE A 56 -3.35 -0.34 1.32
C ILE A 56 -2.70 1.01 1.61
N THR A 57 -2.66 1.91 0.64
CA THR A 57 -2.07 3.25 0.84
C THR A 57 -2.92 4.11 1.77
N THR A 58 -4.23 3.95 1.76
CA THR A 58 -5.16 4.57 2.73
C THR A 58 -4.90 4.06 4.15
N ILE A 59 -4.73 2.75 4.35
CA ILE A 59 -4.35 2.16 5.65
C ILE A 59 -3.06 2.80 6.16
N TRP A 60 -2.04 2.93 5.30
CA TRP A 60 -0.79 3.59 5.67
C TRP A 60 -1.03 5.04 6.10
N ALA A 61 -1.72 5.84 5.28
CA ALA A 61 -1.94 7.26 5.54
C ALA A 61 -2.69 7.48 6.86
N LEU A 62 -3.81 6.77 7.07
CA LEU A 62 -4.60 6.82 8.31
C LEU A 62 -3.75 6.41 9.52
N SER A 63 -2.98 5.33 9.42
CA SER A 63 -2.10 4.87 10.50
C SER A 63 -1.02 5.90 10.82
N LYS A 64 -0.44 6.53 9.80
CA LYS A 64 0.65 7.50 9.93
C LYS A 64 0.22 8.79 10.62
N VAL A 65 -1.02 9.23 10.41
CA VAL A 65 -1.56 10.43 11.07
C VAL A 65 -2.20 10.15 12.44
N GLY A 66 -2.21 8.89 12.88
CA GLY A 66 -2.79 8.49 14.17
C GLY A 66 -4.26 8.05 14.12
N ASN A 67 -4.92 8.06 12.96
CA ASN A 67 -6.30 7.56 12.78
C ASN A 67 -6.33 6.02 12.74
N THR A 68 -5.70 5.39 13.73
CA THR A 68 -5.46 3.94 13.76
C THR A 68 -6.75 3.12 13.85
N SER A 69 -7.79 3.64 14.47
CA SER A 69 -9.10 2.99 14.53
C SER A 69 -9.75 2.86 13.15
N GLN A 70 -9.73 3.90 12.36
CA GLN A 70 -10.26 3.88 10.97
C GLN A 70 -9.41 2.96 10.07
N ALA A 71 -8.10 3.05 10.17
CA ALA A 71 -7.19 2.14 9.46
C ALA A 71 -7.45 0.67 9.83
N HIS A 72 -7.73 0.39 11.09
CA HIS A 72 -8.07 -0.96 11.56
C HIS A 72 -9.40 -1.45 10.99
N VAL A 73 -10.42 -0.60 10.99
CA VAL A 73 -11.75 -0.93 10.39
C VAL A 73 -11.59 -1.29 8.91
N LEU A 74 -10.81 -0.50 8.14
CA LEU A 74 -10.55 -0.79 6.73
C LEU A 74 -9.81 -2.12 6.57
N LEU A 75 -8.78 -2.38 7.38
CA LEU A 75 -8.01 -3.63 7.34
C LEU A 75 -8.88 -4.86 7.66
N GLU A 76 -9.71 -4.81 8.69
CA GLU A 76 -10.61 -5.90 9.05
C GLU A 76 -11.70 -6.13 7.98
N GLY A 77 -12.19 -5.06 7.36
CA GLY A 77 -13.10 -5.17 6.23
C GLY A 77 -12.47 -5.85 5.02
N LEU A 78 -11.18 -5.59 4.73
CA LEU A 78 -10.44 -6.31 3.68
C LEU A 78 -10.28 -7.80 4.00
N LYS A 79 -9.96 -8.14 5.25
CA LYS A 79 -9.87 -9.55 5.72
C LYS A 79 -11.20 -10.27 5.55
N SER A 80 -12.28 -9.67 6.03
CA SER A 80 -13.63 -10.25 5.94
C SER A 80 -14.06 -10.51 4.49
N ARG A 81 -13.79 -9.55 3.59
CA ARG A 81 -14.09 -9.71 2.15
C ARG A 81 -13.28 -10.84 1.50
N THR A 82 -12.03 -11.01 1.94
CA THR A 82 -11.15 -12.06 1.41
C THR A 82 -11.64 -13.44 1.82
N CYS A 83 -12.15 -13.62 3.04
CA CYS A 83 -12.70 -14.89 3.51
C CYS A 83 -13.90 -15.39 2.67
N ASN A 84 -14.61 -14.48 1.99
CA ASN A 84 -15.77 -14.81 1.16
C ASN A 84 -15.40 -15.14 -0.30
N LEU A 85 -14.10 -15.15 -0.65
CA LEU A 85 -13.63 -15.50 -1.99
C LEU A 85 -13.46 -17.02 -2.14
N ASN A 86 -13.44 -17.50 -3.39
CA ASN A 86 -13.08 -18.89 -3.64
C ASN A 86 -11.60 -19.17 -3.29
N ASN A 87 -11.28 -20.42 -2.98
CA ASN A 87 -9.96 -20.85 -2.46
C ASN A 87 -8.76 -20.29 -3.26
N LYS A 88 -8.84 -20.27 -4.60
CA LYS A 88 -7.76 -19.79 -5.45
C LYS A 88 -7.55 -18.28 -5.31
N LYS A 89 -8.62 -17.51 -5.29
CA LYS A 89 -8.56 -16.05 -5.07
C LYS A 89 -8.18 -15.74 -3.63
N GLN A 90 -8.65 -16.52 -2.68
CA GLN A 90 -8.32 -16.36 -1.27
C GLN A 90 -6.81 -16.52 -1.02
N GLN A 91 -6.17 -17.56 -1.56
CA GLN A 91 -4.72 -17.74 -1.45
C GLN A 91 -3.93 -16.57 -2.02
N LEU A 92 -4.38 -16.04 -3.17
CA LEU A 92 -3.78 -14.87 -3.78
C LEU A 92 -3.91 -13.64 -2.90
N MET A 93 -5.11 -13.42 -2.36
CA MET A 93 -5.40 -12.25 -1.53
C MET A 93 -4.78 -12.34 -0.12
N GLN A 94 -4.42 -13.53 0.33
CA GLN A 94 -3.81 -13.75 1.64
C GLN A 94 -2.50 -12.97 1.82
N ARG A 95 -1.66 -12.92 0.78
CA ARG A 95 -0.44 -12.10 0.78
C ARG A 95 -0.73 -10.60 0.77
N ALA A 96 -1.77 -10.18 0.05
CA ALA A 96 -2.19 -8.79 0.04
C ALA A 96 -2.71 -8.35 1.44
N ILE A 97 -3.44 -9.22 2.15
CA ILE A 97 -3.84 -8.99 3.54
C ILE A 97 -2.63 -8.92 4.47
N GLN A 98 -1.66 -9.82 4.29
CA GLN A 98 -0.41 -9.80 5.06
C GLN A 98 0.33 -8.47 4.87
N LEU A 99 0.44 -7.99 3.63
CA LEU A 99 1.02 -6.69 3.32
C LEU A 99 0.23 -5.54 3.95
N ALA A 100 -1.10 -5.56 3.84
CA ALA A 100 -1.94 -4.51 4.44
C ALA A 100 -1.76 -4.43 5.97
N GLY A 101 -1.64 -5.59 6.63
CA GLY A 101 -1.31 -5.66 8.06
C GLY A 101 0.07 -5.09 8.38
N ALA A 102 1.08 -5.43 7.58
CA ALA A 102 2.43 -4.90 7.74
C ALA A 102 2.47 -3.38 7.52
N VAL A 103 1.76 -2.88 6.51
CA VAL A 103 1.66 -1.44 6.20
C VAL A 103 0.94 -0.68 7.33
N TYR A 104 -0.07 -1.28 7.95
CA TYR A 104 -0.72 -0.74 9.14
C TYR A 104 0.27 -0.54 10.29
N GLU A 105 1.06 -1.56 10.62
CA GLU A 105 2.07 -1.45 11.68
C GLU A 105 3.19 -0.47 11.31
N TYR A 106 3.61 -0.44 10.06
CA TYR A 106 4.59 0.52 9.56
C TYR A 106 4.11 1.96 9.68
N GLY A 107 2.87 2.24 9.31
CA GLY A 107 2.28 3.57 9.49
C GLY A 107 2.31 4.05 10.94
N LYS A 108 2.11 3.14 11.88
CA LYS A 108 2.23 3.40 13.32
C LYS A 108 3.66 3.60 13.83
N GLY A 109 4.67 3.31 12.99
CA GLY A 109 6.08 3.33 13.36
C GLY A 109 6.60 2.01 13.95
N ASN A 110 5.81 0.94 13.94
CA ASN A 110 6.19 -0.39 14.43
C ASN A 110 6.97 -1.17 13.35
N ASN A 111 8.14 -0.68 12.94
CA ASN A 111 8.90 -1.21 11.81
C ASN A 111 9.29 -2.69 12.00
N THR A 112 9.77 -3.06 13.18
CA THR A 112 10.14 -4.45 13.50
C THR A 112 8.97 -5.40 13.29
N LYS A 113 7.80 -5.04 13.83
CA LYS A 113 6.58 -5.86 13.68
C LYS A 113 6.12 -5.94 12.22
N ALA A 114 6.22 -4.85 11.47
CA ALA A 114 5.91 -4.84 10.05
C ALA A 114 6.81 -5.82 9.27
N LEU A 115 8.12 -5.83 9.55
CA LEU A 115 9.08 -6.76 8.95
C LEU A 115 8.81 -8.21 9.34
N GLU A 116 8.53 -8.48 10.62
CA GLU A 116 8.16 -9.82 11.10
C GLU A 116 6.91 -10.35 10.38
N MET A 117 5.91 -9.50 10.17
CA MET A 117 4.69 -9.88 9.44
C MET A 117 4.94 -10.22 7.98
N LEU A 118 5.88 -9.53 7.32
CA LEU A 118 6.25 -9.82 5.93
C LEU A 118 7.04 -11.12 5.83
N GLY A 119 7.95 -11.35 6.79
CA GLY A 119 8.83 -12.51 6.79
C GLY A 119 9.94 -12.44 5.73
N PRO A 120 10.94 -13.33 5.81
CA PRO A 120 12.18 -13.25 5.01
C PRO A 120 11.98 -13.53 3.52
N ASN A 121 10.89 -14.17 3.14
CA ASN A 121 10.63 -14.60 1.75
C ASN A 121 9.39 -13.88 1.13
N PHE A 122 9.01 -12.74 1.67
CA PHE A 122 7.83 -12.05 1.17
C PHE A 122 7.96 -11.57 -0.28
N ASP A 123 9.18 -11.26 -0.70
CA ASP A 123 9.54 -10.83 -2.06
C ASP A 123 9.54 -11.98 -3.09
N VAL A 124 9.59 -13.24 -2.64
CA VAL A 124 9.55 -14.40 -3.52
C VAL A 124 8.12 -14.67 -3.96
N VAL A 125 7.71 -14.06 -5.05
CA VAL A 125 6.34 -14.16 -5.56
C VAL A 125 6.31 -14.84 -6.92
N ASP A 126 5.37 -15.79 -7.07
CA ASP A 126 5.10 -16.46 -8.35
C ASP A 126 4.55 -15.46 -9.39
N TYR A 127 5.18 -15.46 -10.58
CA TYR A 127 5.03 -14.44 -11.64
C TYR A 127 3.62 -14.32 -12.28
N LYS A 128 2.67 -15.13 -11.89
CA LYS A 128 1.35 -15.23 -12.57
C LYS A 128 0.33 -14.13 -12.24
N VAL A 129 0.66 -13.21 -11.32
CA VAL A 129 -0.29 -12.16 -10.88
C VAL A 129 0.37 -10.79 -10.88
N MET A 130 0.72 -10.36 -12.07
CA MET A 130 1.77 -9.35 -12.31
C MET A 130 1.55 -7.91 -11.80
N HIS A 131 0.34 -7.37 -11.78
CA HIS A 131 0.18 -5.93 -11.53
C HIS A 131 0.12 -5.53 -10.05
N VAL A 132 -0.60 -6.27 -9.24
CA VAL A 132 -0.70 -6.01 -7.80
C VAL A 132 0.61 -6.37 -7.10
N LEU A 133 1.28 -7.42 -7.55
CA LEU A 133 2.50 -7.94 -6.95
C LEU A 133 3.74 -7.09 -7.24
N ALA A 134 3.82 -6.44 -8.40
CA ALA A 134 4.91 -5.52 -8.71
C ALA A 134 4.91 -4.32 -7.76
N PHE A 135 3.73 -3.78 -7.47
CA PHE A 135 3.59 -2.68 -6.51
C PHE A 135 3.79 -3.16 -5.07
N MET A 136 3.33 -4.35 -4.74
CA MET A 136 3.60 -4.97 -3.43
C MET A 136 5.10 -5.13 -3.18
N ARG A 137 5.88 -5.55 -4.20
CA ARG A 137 7.34 -5.61 -4.12
C ARG A 137 7.96 -4.24 -3.90
N TYR A 138 7.47 -3.23 -4.58
CA TYR A 138 7.95 -1.86 -4.42
C TYR A 138 7.72 -1.37 -2.98
N ILE A 139 6.51 -1.52 -2.43
CA ILE A 139 6.22 -1.19 -1.04
C ILE A 139 7.05 -2.05 -0.09
N THR A 140 7.18 -3.35 -0.34
CA THR A 140 7.95 -4.25 0.51
C THR A 140 9.42 -3.85 0.55
N ALA A 141 10.02 -3.51 -0.59
CA ALA A 141 11.40 -3.03 -0.63
C ALA A 141 11.60 -1.76 0.21
N TYR A 142 10.65 -0.83 0.13
CA TYR A 142 10.66 0.36 0.97
C TYR A 142 10.44 0.06 2.46
N LEU A 143 9.62 -0.93 2.78
CA LEU A 143 9.38 -1.33 4.16
C LEU A 143 10.57 -2.06 4.77
N MET A 144 11.27 -2.87 3.96
CA MET A 144 12.33 -3.74 4.47
C MET A 144 13.58 -2.97 4.90
N GLU A 145 13.83 -1.71 4.45
CA GLU A 145 15.17 -1.25 4.81
C GLU A 145 15.39 0.24 5.00
N GLY A 146 14.69 1.11 4.38
CA GLY A 146 15.36 2.36 4.11
C GLY A 146 16.73 2.13 3.40
N ASN A 147 16.98 0.94 2.84
CA ASN A 147 18.21 0.54 2.19
C ASN A 147 18.02 0.68 0.67
N ALA A 148 18.71 1.67 0.09
CA ALA A 148 18.65 1.97 -1.33
C ALA A 148 18.99 0.75 -2.22
N GLU A 149 19.83 -0.16 -1.74
CA GLU A 149 20.31 -1.33 -2.47
C GLU A 149 19.22 -2.40 -2.64
N ALA A 150 18.40 -2.65 -1.63
CA ALA A 150 17.25 -3.56 -1.76
C ALA A 150 16.17 -2.98 -2.66
N VAL A 151 15.97 -1.67 -2.62
CA VAL A 151 15.08 -0.96 -3.55
C VAL A 151 15.56 -1.13 -4.99
N VAL A 152 16.85 -0.91 -5.26
CA VAL A 152 17.46 -1.08 -6.59
C VAL A 152 17.32 -2.53 -7.05
N THR A 153 17.71 -3.50 -6.24
CA THR A 153 17.62 -4.93 -6.57
C THR A 153 16.16 -5.36 -6.84
N THR A 154 15.22 -4.84 -6.06
CA THR A 154 13.79 -5.16 -6.26
C THR A 154 13.24 -4.46 -7.49
N CYS A 155 13.66 -3.21 -7.77
CA CYS A 155 13.33 -2.51 -9.00
C CYS A 155 13.95 -3.17 -10.23
N GLU A 156 15.18 -3.68 -10.16
CA GLU A 156 15.83 -4.42 -11.25
C GLU A 156 15.11 -5.75 -11.54
N LYS A 157 14.77 -6.51 -10.51
CA LYS A 157 13.94 -7.71 -10.63
C LYS A 157 12.53 -7.42 -11.16
N ALA A 158 11.98 -6.26 -10.84
CA ALA A 158 10.68 -5.79 -11.32
C ALA A 158 10.75 -5.17 -12.72
N ASN A 159 11.91 -4.66 -13.16
CA ASN A 159 12.15 -4.13 -14.51
C ASN A 159 11.95 -5.19 -15.60
N VAL A 160 12.16 -6.46 -15.29
CA VAL A 160 11.75 -7.59 -16.14
C VAL A 160 10.22 -7.58 -16.38
N LEU A 161 9.45 -6.81 -15.61
CA LEU A 161 7.99 -6.81 -15.56
C LEU A 161 7.32 -5.52 -16.05
N ASN A 162 8.00 -4.66 -16.85
CA ASN A 162 7.39 -3.46 -17.44
C ASN A 162 6.82 -2.45 -16.43
N LEU A 163 7.44 -2.26 -15.27
CA LEU A 163 7.11 -1.17 -14.35
C LEU A 163 7.33 0.24 -14.94
N HIS A 164 7.88 0.33 -16.14
CA HIS A 164 7.99 1.58 -16.91
C HIS A 164 6.66 2.31 -17.09
N ILE A 165 5.54 1.60 -17.00
CA ILE A 165 4.21 2.21 -17.18
C ILE A 165 3.85 3.10 -15.98
N TYR A 166 4.25 2.73 -14.76
CA TYR A 166 3.93 3.51 -13.55
C TYR A 166 4.89 4.67 -13.27
N PHE A 167 6.11 4.62 -13.81
CA PHE A 167 7.09 5.70 -13.66
C PHE A 167 6.98 6.77 -14.74
N LYS A 168 6.30 6.52 -15.85
CA LYS A 168 6.09 7.51 -16.94
C LYS A 168 4.98 8.52 -16.62
N PHE A 169 4.15 8.27 -15.63
CA PHE A 169 3.06 9.14 -15.19
C PHE A 169 3.26 9.71 -13.78
N ALA A 170 4.49 9.68 -13.27
CA ALA A 170 4.89 10.30 -12.00
C ALA A 170 5.97 11.42 -12.28
#